data_f8a75e7e3ce299fe81393541110c3b84
#
_entry.id   f8a75e7e3ce299fe81393541110c3b84
#
_cell.length_a   1.000
_cell.length_b   1.000
_cell.length_c   1.000
_cell.angle_alpha   90.00
_cell.angle_beta   90.00
_cell.angle_gamma   90.00
#
_symmetry.space_group_name_H-M   'P 1'
#
loop_
_entity.id
_entity.type
_entity.pdbx_description
1 polymer ?
#
loop_
_entity_poly.entity_id
_entity_poly.type
_entity_poly.pdbx_seq_one_letter_code
_entity_poly.pdbx_strand_id
1 'polypeptide(L)'
;MKKTITFGIPCYNSAAYMDKCIQSILEGSDYADDVQIVIVDDGSAKDDTPAKADEWQQRYPDIVKAVHQENGGHGVAVMKAVANADGVYFKNIDSDDWADADALKALLAKLREFIAADEQVDLVLTNYVYEHVEDNTRNAVNYRRQLPVGRVFGWNEIGHFKMWKYLLMHALTYRTEILRRANLQMPPHTFYVDNIYAYVPFPLCHSLYYLDVDLYRYFIGREDQSVNEKVLTSRVDHYWRV
;
A
#
# COMPACT_ATOMS: atom_id res chain seq x y z
N MET A 1 -15.46 17.35 -0.04
CA MET A 1 -15.60 16.43 -1.21
C MET A 1 -14.96 15.11 -0.82
N LYS A 2 -15.50 13.98 -1.22
CA LYS A 2 -14.88 12.67 -0.93
C LYS A 2 -13.59 12.55 -1.75
N LYS A 3 -12.48 12.14 -1.13
CA LYS A 3 -11.20 11.98 -1.82
C LYS A 3 -11.25 10.79 -2.78
N THR A 4 -10.50 10.83 -3.88
CA THR A 4 -10.38 9.70 -4.82
C THR A 4 -9.68 8.51 -4.17
N ILE A 5 -8.53 8.76 -3.52
CA ILE A 5 -7.72 7.73 -2.89
C ILE A 5 -7.09 8.22 -1.59
N THR A 6 -6.91 7.30 -0.66
CA THR A 6 -6.04 7.48 0.51
C THR A 6 -4.84 6.53 0.41
N PHE A 7 -3.64 7.09 0.54
CA PHE A 7 -2.41 6.33 0.77
C PHE A 7 -2.17 6.24 2.27
N GLY A 8 -2.09 5.02 2.80
CA GLY A 8 -1.69 4.76 4.19
C GLY A 8 -0.19 4.49 4.24
N ILE A 9 0.52 5.22 5.09
CA ILE A 9 1.97 5.07 5.28
C ILE A 9 2.22 4.72 6.75
N PRO A 10 2.38 3.41 7.08
CA PRO A 10 2.79 3.00 8.42
C PRO A 10 4.26 3.36 8.63
N CYS A 11 4.57 4.06 9.71
CA CYS A 11 5.90 4.54 10.06
C CYS A 11 6.29 4.06 11.46
N TYR A 12 7.48 3.47 11.59
CA TYR A 12 8.09 3.16 12.86
C TYR A 12 9.60 3.36 12.79
N ASN A 13 10.12 4.41 13.43
CA ASN A 13 11.51 4.84 13.30
C ASN A 13 11.94 4.97 11.82
N SER A 14 11.16 5.72 11.06
CA SER A 14 11.25 5.83 9.59
C SER A 14 11.74 7.19 9.11
N ALA A 15 12.24 8.05 9.99
CA ALA A 15 12.64 9.43 9.66
C ALA A 15 13.64 9.54 8.50
N ALA A 16 14.44 8.50 8.28
CA ALA A 16 15.44 8.46 7.20
C ALA A 16 14.81 8.17 5.81
N TYR A 17 13.60 7.61 5.74
CA TYR A 17 13.02 7.07 4.50
C TYR A 17 11.71 7.74 4.10
N MET A 18 10.86 8.12 5.07
CA MET A 18 9.48 8.55 4.83
C MET A 18 9.35 9.75 3.90
N ASP A 19 10.34 10.63 3.84
CA ASP A 19 10.32 11.82 2.98
C ASP A 19 10.23 11.43 1.51
N LYS A 20 11.01 10.44 1.07
CA LYS A 20 10.98 9.94 -0.30
C LYS A 20 9.63 9.31 -0.66
N CYS A 21 9.07 8.54 0.25
CA CYS A 21 7.75 7.93 0.10
C CYS A 21 6.68 9.00 -0.12
N ILE A 22 6.56 9.95 0.81
CA ILE A 22 5.55 11.01 0.79
C ILE A 22 5.72 11.91 -0.45
N GLN A 23 6.95 12.33 -0.74
CA GLN A 23 7.25 13.18 -1.88
C GLN A 23 6.85 12.50 -3.20
N SER A 24 7.11 11.19 -3.36
CA SER A 24 6.76 10.46 -4.58
C SER A 24 5.25 10.43 -4.84
N ILE A 25 4.43 10.36 -3.77
CA ILE A 25 2.97 10.41 -3.89
C ILE A 25 2.51 11.82 -4.24
N LEU A 26 3.05 12.85 -3.60
CA LEU A 26 2.71 14.24 -3.87
C LEU A 26 3.03 14.63 -5.32
N GLU A 27 4.23 14.33 -5.79
CA GLU A 27 4.66 14.59 -7.17
C GLU A 27 3.86 13.79 -8.19
N GLY A 28 3.67 12.49 -7.94
CA GLY A 28 2.88 11.62 -8.81
C GLY A 28 1.40 11.96 -8.86
N SER A 29 0.87 12.67 -7.86
CA SER A 29 -0.50 13.19 -7.85
C SER A 29 -0.63 14.63 -8.34
N ASP A 30 0.47 15.28 -8.72
CA ASP A 30 0.53 16.72 -9.01
C ASP A 30 -0.07 17.56 -7.87
N TYR A 31 0.13 17.14 -6.61
CA TYR A 31 -0.38 17.76 -5.38
C TYR A 31 -1.92 17.92 -5.38
N ALA A 32 -2.63 16.99 -6.01
CA ALA A 32 -4.07 17.07 -6.16
C ALA A 32 -4.80 16.92 -4.80
N ASP A 33 -5.76 17.78 -4.57
CA ASP A 33 -6.55 17.86 -3.33
C ASP A 33 -7.57 16.70 -3.17
N ASP A 34 -7.79 15.91 -4.21
CA ASP A 34 -8.59 14.68 -4.16
C ASP A 34 -7.77 13.44 -3.73
N VAL A 35 -6.48 13.61 -3.42
CA VAL A 35 -5.61 12.60 -2.82
C VAL A 35 -5.47 12.88 -1.32
N GLN A 36 -5.41 11.82 -0.52
CA GLN A 36 -5.07 11.88 0.90
C GLN A 36 -3.87 10.99 1.19
N ILE A 37 -3.00 11.44 2.07
CA ILE A 37 -1.90 10.67 2.65
C ILE A 37 -2.16 10.60 4.16
N VAL A 38 -2.27 9.39 4.72
CA VAL A 38 -2.37 9.18 6.17
C VAL A 38 -1.06 8.58 6.64
N ILE A 39 -0.25 9.37 7.32
CA ILE A 39 0.98 8.94 7.97
C ILE A 39 0.60 8.43 9.35
N VAL A 40 0.90 7.16 9.65
CA VAL A 40 0.66 6.59 10.97
C VAL A 40 2.00 6.33 11.64
N ASP A 41 2.35 7.19 12.59
CA ASP A 41 3.47 6.96 13.47
C ASP A 41 3.09 5.95 14.55
N ASP A 42 3.66 4.75 14.47
CA ASP A 42 3.40 3.61 15.35
C ASP A 42 4.31 3.65 16.60
N GLY A 43 4.32 4.79 17.29
CA GLY A 43 5.06 4.97 18.54
C GLY A 43 6.58 5.01 18.37
N SER A 44 7.05 5.73 17.38
CA SER A 44 8.49 5.94 17.15
C SER A 44 9.13 6.69 18.30
N ALA A 45 10.20 6.13 18.85
CA ALA A 45 10.92 6.71 20.01
C ALA A 45 12.42 6.84 19.80
N LYS A 46 12.95 6.42 18.64
CA LYS A 46 14.40 6.38 18.38
C LYS A 46 14.86 7.43 17.38
N ASP A 47 13.92 8.09 16.70
CA ASP A 47 14.21 9.10 15.69
C ASP A 47 13.10 10.16 15.62
N ASP A 48 13.23 11.10 14.68
CA ASP A 48 12.34 12.24 14.51
C ASP A 48 11.07 11.93 13.65
N THR A 49 10.69 10.65 13.49
CA THR A 49 9.51 10.25 12.72
C THR A 49 8.24 11.01 13.13
N PRO A 50 7.90 11.15 14.43
CA PRO A 50 6.70 11.89 14.84
C PRO A 50 6.73 13.35 14.39
N ALA A 51 7.85 14.04 14.64
CA ALA A 51 8.01 15.45 14.27
C ALA A 51 7.92 15.65 12.75
N LYS A 52 8.54 14.78 11.97
CA LYS A 52 8.44 14.81 10.50
C LYS A 52 7.01 14.58 10.00
N ALA A 53 6.26 13.66 10.61
CA ALA A 53 4.85 13.45 10.26
C ALA A 53 4.02 14.73 10.46
N ASP A 54 4.24 15.43 11.58
CA ASP A 54 3.59 16.71 11.86
C ASP A 54 4.02 17.82 10.89
N GLU A 55 5.31 17.89 10.54
CA GLU A 55 5.82 18.85 9.53
C GLU A 55 5.17 18.63 8.16
N TRP A 56 5.03 17.38 7.72
CA TRP A 56 4.33 17.06 6.47
C TRP A 56 2.86 17.48 6.51
N GLN A 57 2.16 17.24 7.62
CA GLN A 57 0.78 17.69 7.79
C GLN A 57 0.68 19.21 7.80
N GLN A 58 1.58 19.94 8.49
CA GLN A 58 1.59 21.39 8.49
C GLN A 58 1.84 21.98 7.10
N ARG A 59 2.70 21.33 6.30
CA ARG A 59 3.04 21.77 4.95
C ARG A 59 1.92 21.52 3.94
N TYR A 60 1.16 20.43 4.11
CA TYR A 60 0.09 20.03 3.19
C TYR A 60 -1.18 19.61 3.96
N PRO A 61 -1.83 20.55 4.70
CA PRO A 61 -2.91 20.20 5.63
C PRO A 61 -4.16 19.62 4.96
N ASP A 62 -4.38 19.92 3.69
CA ASP A 62 -5.51 19.40 2.91
C ASP A 62 -5.27 18.01 2.30
N ILE A 63 -4.00 17.58 2.26
CA ILE A 63 -3.59 16.31 1.64
C ILE A 63 -3.09 15.32 2.69
N VAL A 64 -2.25 15.78 3.63
CA VAL A 64 -1.54 14.94 4.60
C VAL A 64 -2.21 15.00 5.96
N LYS A 65 -2.42 13.85 6.57
CA LYS A 65 -2.88 13.67 7.94
C LYS A 65 -1.88 12.82 8.73
N ALA A 66 -1.33 13.38 9.79
CA ALA A 66 -0.51 12.65 10.75
C ALA A 66 -1.41 12.04 11.85
N VAL A 67 -1.12 10.80 12.21
CA VAL A 67 -1.80 10.06 13.27
C VAL A 67 -0.73 9.36 14.11
N HIS A 68 -0.73 9.62 15.42
CA HIS A 68 0.18 8.97 16.35
C HIS A 68 -0.55 7.93 17.18
N GLN A 69 0.10 6.80 17.44
CA GLN A 69 -0.44 5.76 18.32
C GLN A 69 0.68 5.09 19.13
N GLU A 70 0.31 4.35 20.16
CA GLU A 70 1.22 3.43 20.83
C GLU A 70 1.61 2.31 19.85
N ASN A 71 2.85 1.84 19.95
CA ASN A 71 3.37 0.80 19.05
C ASN A 71 2.51 -0.47 19.11
N GLY A 72 1.83 -0.76 18.01
CA GLY A 72 1.00 -1.95 17.82
C GLY A 72 1.57 -2.89 16.74
N GLY A 73 2.58 -2.45 16.01
CA GLY A 73 3.17 -3.14 14.86
C GLY A 73 2.49 -2.80 13.53
N HIS A 74 3.15 -3.19 12.45
CA HIS A 74 2.82 -2.79 11.08
C HIS A 74 1.33 -2.96 10.72
N GLY A 75 0.74 -4.13 10.98
CA GLY A 75 -0.66 -4.39 10.64
C GLY A 75 -1.64 -3.47 11.37
N VAL A 76 -1.37 -3.17 12.65
CA VAL A 76 -2.20 -2.25 13.45
C VAL A 76 -2.11 -0.82 12.88
N ALA A 77 -0.91 -0.39 12.48
CA ALA A 77 -0.70 0.91 11.85
C ALA A 77 -1.41 1.01 10.48
N VAL A 78 -1.36 -0.05 9.66
CA VAL A 78 -2.13 -0.12 8.40
C VAL A 78 -3.63 0.04 8.66
N MET A 79 -4.19 -0.69 9.63
CA MET A 79 -5.62 -0.58 9.96
C MET A 79 -5.99 0.79 10.55
N LYS A 80 -5.07 1.42 11.27
CA LYS A 80 -5.24 2.80 11.72
C LYS A 80 -5.33 3.77 10.55
N ALA A 81 -4.51 3.57 9.50
CA ALA A 81 -4.61 4.34 8.26
C ALA A 81 -5.96 4.11 7.56
N VAL A 82 -6.43 2.86 7.43
CA VAL A 82 -7.75 2.53 6.87
C VAL A 82 -8.88 3.20 7.64
N ALA A 83 -8.81 3.23 8.97
CA ALA A 83 -9.80 3.90 9.81
C ALA A 83 -9.86 5.42 9.59
N ASN A 84 -8.73 6.04 9.22
CA ASN A 84 -8.60 7.47 8.95
C ASN A 84 -8.70 7.84 7.45
N ALA A 85 -9.02 6.87 6.59
CA ALA A 85 -9.10 7.09 5.15
C ALA A 85 -10.39 7.82 4.75
N ASP A 86 -10.27 8.89 3.97
CA ASP A 86 -11.38 9.64 3.37
C ASP A 86 -11.59 9.29 1.88
N GLY A 87 -10.63 8.56 1.29
CA GLY A 87 -10.65 8.14 -0.11
C GLY A 87 -11.68 7.06 -0.40
N VAL A 88 -12.25 7.10 -1.61
CA VAL A 88 -13.06 5.99 -2.15
C VAL A 88 -12.21 4.73 -2.23
N TYR A 89 -10.94 4.88 -2.60
CA TYR A 89 -9.95 3.81 -2.66
C TYR A 89 -8.89 3.99 -1.59
N PHE A 90 -8.25 2.88 -1.23
CA PHE A 90 -7.14 2.83 -0.28
C PHE A 90 -5.98 2.00 -0.83
N LYS A 91 -4.77 2.52 -0.68
CA LYS A 91 -3.53 1.80 -0.98
C LYS A 91 -2.54 1.98 0.17
N ASN A 92 -1.95 0.88 0.65
CA ASN A 92 -0.80 0.95 1.55
C ASN A 92 0.50 1.15 0.76
N ILE A 93 1.37 2.03 1.25
CA ILE A 93 2.77 2.11 0.82
C ILE A 93 3.63 2.16 2.08
N ASP A 94 4.60 1.26 2.16
CA ASP A 94 5.50 1.20 3.31
C ASP A 94 6.47 2.40 3.28
N SER A 95 6.85 2.89 4.45
CA SER A 95 7.55 4.18 4.59
C SER A 95 8.95 4.22 3.97
N ASP A 96 9.55 3.06 3.67
CA ASP A 96 10.84 2.92 2.98
C ASP A 96 10.73 2.69 1.47
N ASP A 97 9.49 2.56 0.96
CA ASP A 97 9.17 2.36 -0.44
C ASP A 97 8.69 3.66 -1.10
N TRP A 98 8.40 3.64 -2.40
CA TRP A 98 7.87 4.82 -3.11
C TRP A 98 6.98 4.45 -4.30
N ALA A 99 6.27 5.42 -4.83
CA ALA A 99 5.46 5.29 -6.03
C ALA A 99 6.20 5.81 -7.26
N ASP A 100 6.00 5.16 -8.41
CA ASP A 100 6.39 5.73 -9.70
C ASP A 100 5.39 6.82 -10.10
N ALA A 101 5.89 7.99 -10.47
CA ALA A 101 5.05 9.15 -10.71
C ALA A 101 4.10 8.97 -11.92
N ASP A 102 4.58 8.43 -13.03
CA ASP A 102 3.75 8.25 -14.24
C ASP A 102 2.72 7.14 -14.04
N ALA A 103 3.12 6.05 -13.38
CA ALA A 103 2.21 4.97 -13.03
C ALA A 103 1.14 5.44 -12.02
N LEU A 104 1.48 6.32 -11.08
CA LEU A 104 0.52 6.90 -10.15
C LEU A 104 -0.48 7.83 -10.87
N LYS A 105 -0.03 8.66 -11.80
CA LYS A 105 -0.93 9.46 -12.65
C LYS A 105 -1.92 8.58 -13.42
N ALA A 106 -1.45 7.47 -13.99
CA ALA A 106 -2.31 6.53 -14.70
C ALA A 106 -3.34 5.86 -13.76
N LEU A 107 -2.93 5.47 -12.54
CA LEU A 107 -3.84 4.93 -11.54
C LEU A 107 -4.91 5.97 -11.16
N LEU A 108 -4.52 7.20 -10.83
CA LEU A 108 -5.44 8.26 -10.43
C LEU A 108 -6.45 8.58 -11.53
N ALA A 109 -5.99 8.67 -12.78
CA ALA A 109 -6.88 8.88 -13.92
C ALA A 109 -7.95 7.79 -14.01
N LYS A 110 -7.55 6.51 -13.84
CA LYS A 110 -8.47 5.38 -13.90
C LYS A 110 -9.45 5.35 -12.71
N LEU A 111 -9.00 5.65 -11.50
CA LEU A 111 -9.87 5.71 -10.33
C LEU A 111 -10.90 6.84 -10.43
N ARG A 112 -10.50 8.00 -10.96
CA ARG A 112 -11.40 9.12 -11.23
C ARG A 112 -12.45 8.77 -12.29
N GLU A 113 -12.05 8.03 -13.34
CA GLU A 113 -12.96 7.52 -14.37
C GLU A 113 -14.03 6.60 -13.75
N PHE A 114 -13.64 5.63 -12.91
CA PHE A 114 -14.59 4.76 -12.22
C PHE A 114 -15.57 5.52 -11.33
N ILE A 115 -15.06 6.50 -10.56
CA ILE A 115 -15.92 7.32 -9.70
C ILE A 115 -16.89 8.17 -10.52
N ALA A 116 -16.43 8.77 -11.61
CA ALA A 116 -17.27 9.61 -12.48
C ALA A 116 -18.36 8.80 -13.22
N ALA A 117 -18.06 7.55 -13.56
CA ALA A 117 -18.99 6.63 -14.20
C ALA A 117 -19.91 5.89 -13.20
N ASP A 118 -19.75 6.12 -11.89
CA ASP A 118 -20.38 5.32 -10.81
C ASP A 118 -20.12 3.81 -10.95
N GLU A 119 -18.96 3.46 -11.55
CA GLU A 119 -18.54 2.08 -11.72
C GLU A 119 -17.81 1.60 -10.47
N GLN A 120 -18.43 0.66 -9.75
CA GLN A 120 -17.91 0.17 -8.49
C GLN A 120 -16.90 -0.97 -8.72
N VAL A 121 -15.64 -0.62 -8.90
CA VAL A 121 -14.53 -1.57 -8.92
C VAL A 121 -14.02 -1.80 -7.49
N ASP A 122 -14.06 -3.05 -7.02
CA ASP A 122 -13.72 -3.39 -5.63
C ASP A 122 -12.21 -3.46 -5.39
N LEU A 123 -11.46 -3.91 -6.40
CA LEU A 123 -10.01 -4.09 -6.32
C LEU A 123 -9.34 -3.72 -7.64
N VAL A 124 -8.45 -2.75 -7.59
CA VAL A 124 -7.54 -2.42 -8.69
C VAL A 124 -6.16 -3.00 -8.39
N LEU A 125 -5.64 -3.77 -9.36
CA LEU A 125 -4.32 -4.38 -9.27
C LEU A 125 -3.34 -3.63 -10.17
N THR A 126 -2.11 -3.45 -9.67
CA THR A 126 -0.98 -2.88 -10.41
C THR A 126 0.25 -3.76 -10.26
N ASN A 127 1.29 -3.51 -11.02
CA ASN A 127 2.58 -4.16 -10.82
C ASN A 127 3.34 -3.53 -9.66
N TYR A 128 4.36 -4.23 -9.20
CA TYR A 128 5.39 -3.69 -8.33
C TYR A 128 6.79 -4.08 -8.84
N VAL A 129 7.79 -3.34 -8.41
CA VAL A 129 9.18 -3.49 -8.86
C VAL A 129 10.09 -3.62 -7.65
N TYR A 130 10.87 -4.67 -7.59
CA TYR A 130 11.98 -4.78 -6.66
C TYR A 130 13.11 -3.87 -7.13
N GLU A 131 13.48 -2.88 -6.32
CA GLU A 131 14.55 -1.93 -6.57
C GLU A 131 15.78 -2.31 -5.73
N HIS A 132 16.72 -2.99 -6.33
CA HIS A 132 17.98 -3.36 -5.70
C HIS A 132 18.95 -2.17 -5.83
N VAL A 133 18.99 -1.32 -4.80
CA VAL A 133 19.72 -0.04 -4.86
C VAL A 133 21.23 -0.25 -4.86
N GLU A 134 21.75 -1.31 -4.22
CA GLU A 134 23.19 -1.59 -4.14
C GLU A 134 23.82 -1.91 -5.50
N ASP A 135 23.13 -2.68 -6.34
CA ASP A 135 23.61 -3.09 -7.68
C ASP A 135 22.88 -2.38 -8.82
N ASN A 136 21.97 -1.47 -8.50
CA ASN A 136 21.13 -0.70 -9.43
C ASN A 136 20.36 -1.60 -10.42
N THR A 137 19.88 -2.76 -9.93
CA THR A 137 19.06 -3.67 -10.72
C THR A 137 17.58 -3.56 -10.36
N ARG A 138 16.70 -3.93 -11.30
CA ARG A 138 15.24 -3.85 -11.16
C ARG A 138 14.58 -5.11 -11.64
N ASN A 139 13.63 -5.60 -10.86
CA ASN A 139 12.83 -6.77 -11.20
C ASN A 139 11.34 -6.46 -11.08
N ALA A 140 10.67 -6.26 -12.22
CA ALA A 140 9.23 -6.01 -12.23
C ALA A 140 8.43 -7.32 -12.09
N VAL A 141 7.46 -7.31 -11.19
CA VAL A 141 6.46 -8.36 -11.04
C VAL A 141 5.15 -7.88 -11.65
N ASN A 142 4.76 -8.47 -12.78
CA ASN A 142 3.51 -8.15 -13.48
C ASN A 142 2.60 -9.37 -13.56
N TYR A 143 1.33 -9.15 -13.87
CA TYR A 143 0.29 -10.17 -13.86
C TYR A 143 -0.38 -10.37 -15.24
N ARG A 144 0.22 -9.87 -16.33
CA ARG A 144 -0.32 -9.89 -17.71
C ARG A 144 -0.77 -11.27 -18.19
N ARG A 145 -0.13 -12.35 -17.69
CA ARG A 145 -0.47 -13.72 -18.07
C ARG A 145 -1.57 -14.34 -17.20
N GLN A 146 -1.86 -13.73 -16.05
CA GLN A 146 -2.80 -14.25 -15.07
C GLN A 146 -4.09 -13.44 -15.04
N LEU A 147 -4.04 -12.14 -15.33
CA LEU A 147 -5.16 -11.22 -15.19
C LEU A 147 -5.53 -10.57 -16.51
N PRO A 148 -6.82 -10.41 -16.82
CA PRO A 148 -7.29 -9.59 -17.92
C PRO A 148 -6.82 -8.14 -17.77
N VAL A 149 -6.19 -7.59 -18.83
CA VAL A 149 -5.62 -6.23 -18.82
C VAL A 149 -6.65 -5.22 -19.30
N GLY A 150 -6.79 -4.10 -18.60
CA GLY A 150 -7.50 -2.91 -19.08
C GLY A 150 -9.03 -3.01 -19.14
N ARG A 151 -9.62 -4.00 -18.49
CA ARG A 151 -11.08 -4.16 -18.36
C ARG A 151 -11.44 -4.67 -16.96
N VAL A 152 -12.69 -4.49 -16.58
CA VAL A 152 -13.26 -5.09 -15.37
C VAL A 152 -13.47 -6.59 -15.58
N PHE A 153 -13.21 -7.42 -14.56
CA PHE A 153 -13.35 -8.87 -14.60
C PHE A 153 -13.67 -9.42 -13.19
N GLY A 154 -14.11 -10.69 -13.16
CA GLY A 154 -14.35 -11.44 -11.92
C GLY A 154 -13.28 -12.51 -11.66
N TRP A 155 -13.29 -13.11 -10.46
CA TRP A 155 -12.34 -14.15 -10.06
C TRP A 155 -12.38 -15.39 -10.97
N ASN A 156 -13.50 -15.67 -11.62
CA ASN A 156 -13.65 -16.79 -12.57
C ASN A 156 -12.92 -16.59 -13.90
N GLU A 157 -12.39 -15.41 -14.15
CA GLU A 157 -11.66 -15.07 -15.38
C GLU A 157 -10.15 -15.05 -15.20
N ILE A 158 -9.65 -15.27 -13.97
CA ILE A 158 -8.22 -15.25 -13.69
C ILE A 158 -7.53 -16.52 -14.18
N GLY A 159 -6.32 -16.36 -14.70
CA GLY A 159 -5.46 -17.48 -15.09
C GLY A 159 -4.78 -18.17 -13.91
N HIS A 160 -4.08 -19.24 -14.21
CA HIS A 160 -3.35 -19.99 -13.19
C HIS A 160 -2.13 -19.22 -12.68
N PHE A 161 -2.02 -19.08 -11.35
CA PHE A 161 -0.84 -18.56 -10.70
C PHE A 161 0.14 -19.69 -10.38
N LYS A 162 1.40 -19.47 -10.71
CA LYS A 162 2.48 -20.35 -10.26
C LYS A 162 2.68 -20.14 -8.75
N MET A 163 3.14 -21.18 -8.04
CA MET A 163 3.30 -21.18 -6.58
C MET A 163 4.14 -20.00 -6.03
N TRP A 164 5.11 -19.53 -6.79
CA TRP A 164 5.99 -18.40 -6.41
C TRP A 164 5.52 -17.03 -6.91
N LYS A 165 4.38 -16.97 -7.60
CA LYS A 165 3.81 -15.73 -8.12
C LYS A 165 2.43 -15.53 -7.53
N TYR A 166 2.34 -14.70 -6.53
CA TYR A 166 1.11 -14.41 -5.77
C TYR A 166 0.86 -12.91 -5.70
N LEU A 167 -0.33 -12.53 -5.28
CA LEU A 167 -0.72 -11.14 -5.13
C LEU A 167 -0.23 -10.62 -3.77
N LEU A 168 0.74 -9.73 -3.78
CA LEU A 168 1.20 -9.02 -2.58
C LEU A 168 0.39 -7.76 -2.34
N MET A 169 0.36 -7.28 -1.09
CA MET A 169 -0.29 -6.02 -0.72
C MET A 169 0.20 -4.83 -1.57
N HIS A 170 1.45 -4.86 -2.03
CA HIS A 170 2.04 -3.82 -2.89
C HIS A 170 1.31 -3.65 -4.22
N ALA A 171 0.70 -4.72 -4.74
CA ALA A 171 -0.07 -4.69 -5.98
C ALA A 171 -1.52 -4.19 -5.80
N LEU A 172 -2.03 -4.13 -4.57
CA LEU A 172 -3.45 -4.01 -4.29
C LEU A 172 -3.86 -2.56 -3.98
N THR A 173 -4.95 -2.11 -4.60
CA THR A 173 -5.66 -0.88 -4.28
C THR A 173 -7.13 -1.24 -4.10
N TYR A 174 -7.58 -1.28 -2.87
CA TYR A 174 -8.95 -1.66 -2.53
C TYR A 174 -9.90 -0.47 -2.56
N ARG A 175 -11.16 -0.69 -2.90
CA ARG A 175 -12.20 0.21 -2.47
C ARG A 175 -12.25 0.22 -0.93
N THR A 176 -12.12 1.38 -0.31
CA THR A 176 -11.95 1.54 1.15
C THR A 176 -13.04 0.81 1.95
N GLU A 177 -14.27 0.82 1.44
CA GLU A 177 -15.38 0.12 2.07
C GLU A 177 -15.17 -1.39 2.18
N ILE A 178 -14.49 -2.03 1.20
CA ILE A 178 -14.17 -3.46 1.25
C ILE A 178 -13.27 -3.76 2.46
N LEU A 179 -12.22 -2.96 2.68
CA LEU A 179 -11.35 -3.13 3.85
C LEU A 179 -12.08 -2.93 5.18
N ARG A 180 -12.98 -1.95 5.25
CA ARG A 180 -13.82 -1.71 6.43
C ARG A 180 -14.76 -2.86 6.71
N ARG A 181 -15.41 -3.40 5.68
CA ARG A 181 -16.31 -4.56 5.79
C ARG A 181 -15.59 -5.85 6.11
N ALA A 182 -14.36 -6.02 5.63
CA ALA A 182 -13.52 -7.19 5.92
C ALA A 182 -13.17 -7.31 7.41
N ASN A 183 -13.23 -6.20 8.16
CA ASN A 183 -12.98 -6.15 9.61
C ASN A 183 -11.71 -6.91 10.02
N LEU A 184 -10.60 -6.61 9.32
CA LEU A 184 -9.34 -7.33 9.46
C LEU A 184 -8.84 -7.30 10.90
N GLN A 185 -8.56 -8.47 11.43
CA GLN A 185 -7.93 -8.62 12.74
C GLN A 185 -6.43 -8.78 12.55
N MET A 186 -5.70 -7.69 12.75
CA MET A 186 -4.24 -7.68 12.63
C MET A 186 -3.61 -8.01 14.00
N PRO A 187 -2.97 -9.18 14.16
CA PRO A 187 -2.30 -9.51 15.42
C PRO A 187 -1.17 -8.49 15.68
N PRO A 188 -1.12 -7.87 16.87
CA PRO A 188 -0.10 -6.87 17.18
C PRO A 188 1.31 -7.51 17.15
N HIS A 189 2.30 -6.69 16.81
CA HIS A 189 3.73 -7.08 16.75
C HIS A 189 3.99 -8.38 15.97
N THR A 190 3.20 -8.63 14.93
CA THR A 190 3.31 -9.83 14.09
C THR A 190 3.77 -9.44 12.68
N PHE A 191 4.75 -10.18 12.14
CA PHE A 191 5.21 -10.04 10.75
C PHE A 191 4.31 -10.85 9.80
N TYR A 192 4.40 -10.56 8.51
CA TYR A 192 3.66 -11.25 7.44
C TYR A 192 2.14 -11.02 7.47
N VAL A 193 1.69 -10.01 8.22
CA VAL A 193 0.27 -9.58 8.26
C VAL A 193 -0.22 -8.99 6.94
N ASP A 194 0.71 -8.69 6.03
CA ASP A 194 0.46 -8.37 4.63
C ASP A 194 -0.38 -9.45 3.92
N ASN A 195 -0.25 -10.73 4.32
CA ASN A 195 -1.10 -11.81 3.84
C ASN A 195 -2.55 -11.66 4.32
N ILE A 196 -2.78 -11.27 5.56
CA ILE A 196 -4.13 -10.97 6.07
C ILE A 196 -4.74 -9.83 5.26
N TYR A 197 -3.98 -8.73 5.09
CA TYR A 197 -4.41 -7.58 4.31
C TYR A 197 -4.73 -7.96 2.86
N ALA A 198 -3.90 -8.81 2.24
CA ALA A 198 -4.06 -9.20 0.86
C ALA A 198 -5.25 -10.13 0.64
N TYR A 199 -5.39 -11.20 1.45
CA TYR A 199 -6.28 -12.31 1.10
C TYR A 199 -7.63 -12.31 1.81
N VAL A 200 -7.73 -11.80 3.03
CA VAL A 200 -9.01 -11.81 3.77
C VAL A 200 -10.10 -10.97 3.09
N PRO A 201 -9.81 -9.82 2.42
CA PRO A 201 -10.84 -9.07 1.72
C PRO A 201 -11.28 -9.68 0.38
N PHE A 202 -10.53 -10.61 -0.23
CA PHE A 202 -10.83 -11.14 -1.58
C PHE A 202 -12.25 -11.70 -1.74
N PRO A 203 -12.84 -12.45 -0.78
CA PRO A 203 -14.22 -12.92 -0.91
C PRO A 203 -15.27 -11.81 -1.01
N LEU A 204 -14.94 -10.59 -0.59
CA LEU A 204 -15.82 -9.42 -0.66
C LEU A 204 -15.64 -8.64 -1.98
N CYS A 205 -14.61 -8.94 -2.76
CA CYS A 205 -14.34 -8.31 -4.05
C CYS A 205 -15.04 -9.08 -5.15
N HIS A 206 -15.95 -8.45 -5.87
CA HIS A 206 -16.67 -9.06 -7.00
C HIS A 206 -16.24 -8.49 -8.35
N SER A 207 -15.70 -7.29 -8.36
CA SER A 207 -15.24 -6.57 -9.55
C SER A 207 -13.77 -6.18 -9.38
N LEU A 208 -12.93 -6.68 -10.29
CA LEU A 208 -11.51 -6.47 -10.31
C LEU A 208 -11.10 -5.73 -11.58
N TYR A 209 -10.02 -4.97 -11.51
CA TYR A 209 -9.39 -4.33 -12.67
C TYR A 209 -7.88 -4.46 -12.57
N TYR A 210 -7.24 -4.86 -13.65
CA TYR A 210 -5.78 -4.87 -13.72
C TYR A 210 -5.28 -3.75 -14.62
N LEU A 211 -4.62 -2.77 -14.00
CA LEU A 211 -3.89 -1.70 -14.65
C LEU A 211 -2.42 -2.10 -14.75
N ASP A 212 -1.95 -2.36 -15.96
CA ASP A 212 -0.62 -2.88 -16.22
C ASP A 212 0.45 -1.77 -16.21
N VAL A 213 0.70 -1.22 -15.00
CA VAL A 213 1.70 -0.19 -14.74
C VAL A 213 2.57 -0.57 -13.54
N ASP A 214 3.84 -0.22 -13.57
CA ASP A 214 4.84 -0.53 -12.55
C ASP A 214 4.81 0.52 -11.43
N LEU A 215 3.74 0.50 -10.60
CA LEU A 215 3.43 1.56 -9.67
C LEU A 215 4.30 1.56 -8.41
N TYR A 216 4.33 0.42 -7.71
CA TYR A 216 4.96 0.32 -6.40
C TYR A 216 6.45 -0.02 -6.56
N ARG A 217 7.31 0.78 -5.95
CA ARG A 217 8.76 0.63 -5.96
C ARG A 217 9.21 0.10 -4.60
N TYR A 218 9.48 -1.20 -4.53
CA TYR A 218 9.89 -1.89 -3.31
C TYR A 218 11.40 -1.83 -3.15
N PHE A 219 11.85 -1.13 -2.11
CA PHE A 219 13.26 -1.00 -1.79
C PHE A 219 13.84 -2.31 -1.26
N ILE A 220 14.92 -2.81 -1.86
CA ILE A 220 15.69 -3.96 -1.38
C ILE A 220 17.12 -3.52 -1.10
N GLY A 221 17.67 -3.87 0.07
CA GLY A 221 19.07 -3.59 0.42
C GLY A 221 19.34 -3.30 1.90
N ARG A 222 18.31 -3.32 2.77
CA ARG A 222 18.53 -3.17 4.22
C ARG A 222 18.68 -4.55 4.89
N GLU A 223 19.61 -4.66 5.83
CA GLU A 223 19.86 -5.90 6.58
C GLU A 223 18.70 -6.30 7.50
N ASP A 224 17.89 -5.33 7.96
CA ASP A 224 16.77 -5.53 8.88
C ASP A 224 15.43 -5.82 8.21
N GLN A 225 15.39 -5.87 6.86
CA GLN A 225 14.15 -6.16 6.12
C GLN A 225 13.61 -7.55 6.40
N SER A 226 12.29 -7.68 6.42
CA SER A 226 11.56 -8.94 6.68
C SER A 226 11.89 -10.05 5.69
N VAL A 227 12.35 -9.71 4.49
CA VAL A 227 12.77 -10.64 3.43
C VAL A 227 14.19 -11.19 3.62
N ASN A 228 14.97 -10.68 4.57
CA ASN A 228 16.30 -11.19 4.87
C ASN A 228 16.19 -12.59 5.50
N GLU A 229 16.98 -13.57 5.01
CA GLU A 229 16.92 -14.98 5.42
C GLU A 229 17.10 -15.16 6.93
N LYS A 230 17.99 -14.38 7.57
CA LYS A 230 18.20 -14.44 9.03
C LYS A 230 16.98 -13.93 9.79
N VAL A 231 16.30 -12.93 9.26
CA VAL A 231 15.07 -12.38 9.84
C VAL A 231 13.93 -13.37 9.66
N LEU A 232 13.76 -13.97 8.48
CA LEU A 232 12.77 -15.00 8.17
C LEU A 232 12.88 -16.19 9.13
N THR A 233 14.08 -16.74 9.31
CA THR A 233 14.30 -17.91 10.18
C THR A 233 14.02 -17.62 11.65
N SER A 234 14.31 -16.40 12.12
CA SER A 234 14.06 -15.99 13.50
C SER A 234 12.59 -15.76 13.84
N ARG A 235 11.70 -15.69 12.81
CA ARG A 235 10.28 -15.32 12.94
C ARG A 235 9.31 -16.34 12.33
N VAL A 236 9.73 -17.59 12.23
CA VAL A 236 8.90 -18.69 11.69
C VAL A 236 7.58 -18.85 12.45
N ASP A 237 7.57 -18.59 13.76
CA ASP A 237 6.36 -18.65 14.59
C ASP A 237 5.29 -17.60 14.19
N HIS A 238 5.70 -16.47 13.55
CA HIS A 238 4.76 -15.47 13.06
C HIS A 238 3.93 -15.97 11.88
N TYR A 239 4.48 -16.86 11.05
CA TYR A 239 3.70 -17.49 9.96
C TYR A 239 2.54 -18.34 10.46
N TRP A 240 2.62 -18.88 11.67
CA TRP A 240 1.53 -19.66 12.28
C TRP A 240 0.44 -18.79 12.92
N ARG A 241 0.68 -17.48 13.05
CA ARG A 241 -0.28 -16.51 13.60
C ARG A 241 -1.09 -15.81 12.49
N VAL A 242 -0.63 -15.90 11.25
CA VAL A 242 -1.19 -15.29 10.06
C VAL A 242 -1.86 -16.34 9.18
#